data_9579bd0558cb5ce661529880f926d5e0
#
_entry.id   9579bd0558cb5ce661529880f926d5e0
#
_cell.length_a   1.000
_cell.length_b   1.000
_cell.length_c   1.000
_cell.angle_alpha   90.00
_cell.angle_beta   90.00
_cell.angle_gamma   90.00
#
_symmetry.space_group_name_H-M   'P 1'
#
loop_
_entity.id
_entity.type
_entity.pdbx_description
1 polymer ?
#
loop_
_entity_poly.entity_id
_entity_poly.type
_entity_poly.pdbx_seq_one_letter_code
_entity_poly.pdbx_strand_id
1 'polypeptide(L)'
;MQTNSSHTVLGYYGFPARKVLRAARERFGTDLPLVDLDVAAGAPDAGLLPPATCRIIANIVDNAVHLGSRLAAVVAAVGEDKCDRGRHAAWILRELGMNVIETRFAEEDFEDRPLIFSTGRGPLAARIDRIMATVVDPAPPDDPPEPCRPTHGFWGVPPNDVRILDLFPPTTHLYGWVRCVEAGRPSDLDLECSVDDGVPTVFFHQSFCAKQDLAHRLAEKHRGIAVDCHGEINDSIMAKVEAFIRLS
;
A
#
# COMPACT_ATOMS: atom_id res chain seq x y z
N MET A 1 -38.32 -11.07 -8.44
CA MET A 1 -37.16 -11.63 -9.13
C MET A 1 -35.98 -11.50 -8.19
N GLN A 2 -35.65 -12.55 -7.47
CA GLN A 2 -34.42 -12.60 -6.68
C GLN A 2 -33.29 -12.84 -7.68
N THR A 3 -32.53 -11.81 -8.01
CA THR A 3 -31.24 -11.98 -8.66
C THR A 3 -30.31 -12.61 -7.63
N ASN A 4 -30.07 -13.89 -7.73
CA ASN A 4 -29.02 -14.61 -7.04
C ASN A 4 -27.69 -14.04 -7.58
N SER A 5 -27.29 -12.85 -7.11
CA SER A 5 -26.01 -12.26 -7.47
C SER A 5 -24.95 -13.02 -6.67
N SER A 6 -24.15 -13.77 -7.37
CA SER A 6 -23.04 -14.55 -6.83
C SER A 6 -21.84 -13.67 -6.42
N HIS A 7 -22.09 -12.45 -5.95
CA HIS A 7 -21.04 -11.57 -5.42
C HIS A 7 -20.42 -12.21 -4.18
N THR A 8 -19.11 -12.33 -4.16
CA THR A 8 -18.38 -13.01 -3.10
C THR A 8 -17.41 -12.12 -2.35
N VAL A 9 -17.10 -10.93 -2.88
CA VAL A 9 -16.14 -10.01 -2.28
C VAL A 9 -16.52 -8.54 -2.50
N LEU A 10 -16.01 -7.66 -1.62
CA LEU A 10 -16.01 -6.22 -1.77
C LEU A 10 -14.58 -5.75 -1.96
N GLY A 11 -14.27 -5.12 -3.11
CA GLY A 11 -12.95 -4.59 -3.40
C GLY A 11 -12.74 -3.21 -2.78
N TYR A 12 -11.50 -2.87 -2.44
CA TYR A 12 -11.11 -1.50 -2.11
C TYR A 12 -9.71 -1.21 -2.64
N TYR A 13 -9.34 0.06 -2.72
CA TYR A 13 -7.96 0.48 -2.94
C TYR A 13 -7.65 1.83 -2.29
N GLY A 14 -6.38 2.08 -2.01
CA GLY A 14 -5.90 3.23 -1.27
C GLY A 14 -6.26 3.17 0.20
N PHE A 15 -6.59 4.33 0.76
CA PHE A 15 -7.00 4.45 2.15
C PHE A 15 -8.45 4.98 2.19
N PRO A 16 -9.46 4.10 2.06
CA PRO A 16 -10.85 4.51 2.04
C PRO A 16 -11.33 4.98 3.41
N ALA A 17 -12.18 6.02 3.45
CA ALA A 17 -12.83 6.45 4.67
C ALA A 17 -13.64 5.30 5.28
N ARG A 18 -13.37 4.98 6.55
CA ARG A 18 -13.98 3.81 7.24
C ARG A 18 -15.50 3.85 7.27
N LYS A 19 -16.10 5.04 7.42
CA LYS A 19 -17.56 5.20 7.36
C LYS A 19 -18.13 4.82 6.00
N VAL A 20 -17.42 5.12 4.90
CA VAL A 20 -17.84 4.77 3.53
C VAL A 20 -17.69 3.27 3.31
N LEU A 21 -16.57 2.68 3.76
CA LEU A 21 -16.34 1.25 3.69
C LEU A 21 -17.39 0.45 4.49
N ARG A 22 -17.77 0.93 5.68
CA ARG A 22 -18.82 0.35 6.51
C ARG A 22 -20.17 0.42 5.81
N ALA A 23 -20.56 1.58 5.28
CA ALA A 23 -21.81 1.75 4.54
C ALA A 23 -21.86 0.86 3.28
N ALA A 24 -20.73 0.67 2.60
CA ALA A 24 -20.64 -0.26 1.47
C ALA A 24 -20.90 -1.71 1.92
N ARG A 25 -20.30 -2.14 3.04
CA ARG A 25 -20.56 -3.47 3.61
C ARG A 25 -22.02 -3.65 4.01
N GLU A 26 -22.63 -2.68 4.66
CA GLU A 26 -24.07 -2.72 5.01
C GLU A 26 -24.97 -2.84 3.77
N ARG A 27 -24.61 -2.16 2.68
CA ARG A 27 -25.37 -2.17 1.43
C ARG A 27 -25.25 -3.47 0.63
N PHE A 28 -24.03 -4.05 0.54
CA PHE A 28 -23.74 -5.18 -0.37
C PHE A 28 -23.61 -6.52 0.37
N GLY A 29 -23.36 -6.51 1.66
CA GLY A 29 -23.25 -7.69 2.52
C GLY A 29 -22.17 -7.50 3.59
N THR A 30 -22.56 -7.56 4.86
CA THR A 30 -21.67 -7.36 6.02
C THR A 30 -20.58 -8.41 6.11
N ASP A 31 -20.87 -9.63 5.63
CA ASP A 31 -19.98 -10.79 5.70
C ASP A 31 -19.08 -10.95 4.46
N LEU A 32 -19.21 -10.05 3.46
CA LEU A 32 -18.35 -10.11 2.29
C LEU A 32 -16.90 -9.84 2.69
N PRO A 33 -15.96 -10.71 2.29
CA PRO A 33 -14.54 -10.46 2.45
C PRO A 33 -14.12 -9.16 1.73
N LEU A 34 -13.25 -8.39 2.39
CA LEU A 34 -12.61 -7.22 1.80
C LEU A 34 -11.34 -7.65 1.06
N VAL A 35 -11.18 -7.17 -0.17
CA VAL A 35 -10.02 -7.46 -1.02
C VAL A 35 -9.32 -6.15 -1.38
N ASP A 36 -8.05 -6.06 -1.01
CA ASP A 36 -7.18 -4.94 -1.42
C ASP A 36 -6.80 -5.13 -2.89
N LEU A 37 -7.19 -4.18 -3.72
CA LEU A 37 -6.90 -4.19 -5.15
C LEU A 37 -5.54 -3.56 -5.49
N ASP A 38 -4.90 -2.85 -4.56
CA ASP A 38 -3.59 -2.22 -4.76
C ASP A 38 -2.44 -3.25 -4.85
N VAL A 39 -2.63 -4.42 -4.22
CA VAL A 39 -1.59 -5.44 -4.08
C VAL A 39 -1.52 -6.40 -5.27
N ALA A 40 -0.35 -7.00 -5.48
CA ALA A 40 -0.19 -8.03 -6.48
C ALA A 40 -0.89 -9.33 -6.04
N ALA A 41 -2.01 -9.68 -6.68
CA ALA A 41 -2.78 -10.90 -6.41
C ALA A 41 -2.62 -11.96 -7.51
N GLY A 42 -1.62 -11.81 -8.40
CA GLY A 42 -1.39 -12.75 -9.51
C GLY A 42 -2.44 -12.67 -10.63
N ALA A 43 -3.25 -11.61 -10.66
CA ALA A 43 -4.16 -11.39 -11.77
C ALA A 43 -3.37 -11.15 -13.07
N PRO A 44 -3.83 -11.72 -14.21
CA PRO A 44 -3.21 -11.46 -15.49
C PRO A 44 -3.44 -10.00 -15.92
N ASP A 45 -2.51 -9.46 -16.72
CA ASP A 45 -2.68 -8.15 -17.36
C ASP A 45 -3.97 -8.13 -18.20
N ALA A 46 -4.86 -7.22 -17.86
CA ALA A 46 -6.13 -7.05 -18.58
C ALA A 46 -5.98 -6.35 -19.94
N GLY A 47 -4.78 -5.83 -20.26
CA GLY A 47 -4.50 -5.11 -21.52
C GLY A 47 -5.22 -3.77 -21.66
N LEU A 48 -5.73 -3.21 -20.57
CA LEU A 48 -6.55 -1.98 -20.57
C LEU A 48 -5.72 -0.72 -20.30
N LEU A 49 -4.49 -0.87 -19.83
CA LEU A 49 -3.63 0.24 -19.44
C LEU A 49 -2.36 0.29 -20.30
N PRO A 50 -1.82 1.49 -20.55
CA PRO A 50 -0.53 1.62 -21.21
C PRO A 50 0.59 0.92 -20.40
N PRO A 51 1.63 0.37 -21.06
CA PRO A 51 2.78 -0.24 -20.39
C PRO A 51 3.49 0.70 -19.39
N ALA A 52 3.44 2.02 -19.65
CA ALA A 52 3.97 3.06 -18.76
C ALA A 52 3.02 3.42 -17.61
N THR A 53 2.34 2.45 -17.04
CA THR A 53 1.48 2.62 -15.87
C THR A 53 2.17 2.09 -14.63
N CYS A 54 2.12 2.82 -13.49
CA CYS A 54 2.69 2.30 -12.26
C CYS A 54 1.96 1.02 -11.81
N ARG A 55 2.70 0.10 -11.20
CA ARG A 55 2.18 -1.25 -10.91
C ARG A 55 1.00 -1.25 -9.96
N ILE A 56 0.91 -0.31 -9.02
CA ILE A 56 -0.26 -0.17 -8.13
C ILE A 56 -1.55 0.05 -8.92
N ILE A 57 -1.52 0.95 -9.90
CA ILE A 57 -2.71 1.23 -10.73
C ILE A 57 -3.02 0.04 -11.65
N ALA A 58 -2.00 -0.62 -12.18
CA ALA A 58 -2.18 -1.85 -12.95
C ALA A 58 -2.85 -2.93 -12.08
N ASN A 59 -2.34 -3.17 -10.87
CA ASN A 59 -2.94 -4.12 -9.93
C ASN A 59 -4.43 -3.83 -9.66
N ILE A 60 -4.79 -2.56 -9.44
CA ILE A 60 -6.20 -2.17 -9.19
C ILE A 60 -7.10 -2.63 -10.34
N VAL A 61 -6.72 -2.31 -11.57
CA VAL A 61 -7.54 -2.63 -12.74
C VAL A 61 -7.52 -4.12 -13.05
N ASP A 62 -6.34 -4.74 -13.06
CA ASP A 62 -6.17 -6.17 -13.35
C ASP A 62 -6.92 -7.04 -12.34
N ASN A 63 -6.78 -6.77 -11.04
CA ASN A 63 -7.48 -7.49 -9.98
C ASN A 63 -9.00 -7.33 -10.09
N ALA A 64 -9.48 -6.11 -10.34
CA ALA A 64 -10.90 -5.85 -10.48
C ALA A 64 -11.50 -6.59 -11.70
N VAL A 65 -10.82 -6.56 -12.85
CA VAL A 65 -11.23 -7.29 -14.05
C VAL A 65 -11.21 -8.81 -13.82
N HIS A 66 -10.14 -9.32 -13.19
CA HIS A 66 -10.03 -10.74 -12.86
C HIS A 66 -11.13 -11.23 -11.92
N LEU A 67 -11.49 -10.42 -10.92
CA LEU A 67 -12.61 -10.72 -10.02
C LEU A 67 -13.97 -10.64 -10.73
N GLY A 68 -14.13 -9.70 -11.65
CA GLY A 68 -15.31 -9.59 -12.52
C GLY A 68 -16.64 -9.60 -11.75
N SER A 69 -17.55 -10.52 -12.09
CA SER A 69 -18.85 -10.63 -11.44
C SER A 69 -18.82 -11.04 -9.96
N ARG A 70 -17.68 -11.48 -9.43
CA ARG A 70 -17.50 -11.74 -7.99
C ARG A 70 -17.43 -10.45 -7.17
N LEU A 71 -17.05 -9.32 -7.77
CA LEU A 71 -17.06 -8.02 -7.12
C LEU A 71 -18.47 -7.47 -6.96
N ALA A 72 -18.91 -7.27 -5.71
CA ALA A 72 -20.15 -6.57 -5.43
C ALA A 72 -20.03 -5.06 -5.71
N ALA A 73 -18.91 -4.47 -5.29
CA ALA A 73 -18.54 -3.08 -5.55
C ALA A 73 -17.03 -2.90 -5.30
N VAL A 74 -16.52 -1.72 -5.70
CA VAL A 74 -15.17 -1.25 -5.39
C VAL A 74 -15.27 0.07 -4.61
N VAL A 75 -14.71 0.12 -3.41
CA VAL A 75 -14.56 1.36 -2.62
C VAL A 75 -13.23 2.00 -3.00
N ALA A 76 -13.30 3.09 -3.72
CA ALA A 76 -12.18 3.74 -4.41
C ALA A 76 -11.72 5.00 -3.67
N ALA A 77 -10.53 5.00 -3.08
CA ALA A 77 -9.92 6.23 -2.57
C ALA A 77 -9.47 7.12 -3.74
N VAL A 78 -10.06 8.32 -3.84
CA VAL A 78 -9.84 9.25 -4.96
C VAL A 78 -9.50 10.69 -4.52
N GLY A 79 -9.25 10.87 -3.21
CA GLY A 79 -8.89 12.15 -2.60
C GLY A 79 -7.40 12.49 -2.65
N GLU A 80 -6.97 13.33 -1.72
CA GLU A 80 -5.58 13.81 -1.60
C GLU A 80 -4.59 12.69 -1.28
N ASP A 81 -5.07 11.59 -0.70
CA ASP A 81 -4.29 10.38 -0.38
C ASP A 81 -3.98 9.51 -1.60
N LYS A 82 -4.49 9.86 -2.77
CA LYS A 82 -4.25 9.14 -4.04
C LYS A 82 -3.87 10.12 -5.14
N CYS A 83 -3.01 9.68 -6.04
CA CYS A 83 -2.67 10.44 -7.24
C CYS A 83 -3.82 10.43 -8.26
N ASP A 84 -3.76 11.30 -9.27
CA ASP A 84 -4.76 11.37 -10.36
C ASP A 84 -5.00 10.03 -11.06
N ARG A 85 -3.99 9.17 -11.16
CA ARG A 85 -4.15 7.84 -11.76
C ARG A 85 -5.12 6.95 -10.97
N GLY A 86 -5.20 7.10 -9.63
CA GLY A 86 -6.21 6.42 -8.82
C GLY A 86 -7.64 6.86 -9.17
N ARG A 87 -7.83 8.16 -9.46
CA ARG A 87 -9.10 8.68 -9.96
C ARG A 87 -9.43 8.14 -11.34
N HIS A 88 -8.42 8.02 -12.22
CA HIS A 88 -8.61 7.43 -13.55
C HIS A 88 -8.94 5.95 -13.46
N ALA A 89 -8.34 5.19 -12.53
CA ALA A 89 -8.72 3.81 -12.28
C ALA A 89 -10.21 3.69 -11.89
N ALA A 90 -10.71 4.53 -10.98
CA ALA A 90 -12.13 4.58 -10.63
C ALA A 90 -13.04 4.82 -11.85
N TRP A 91 -12.62 5.73 -12.72
CA TRP A 91 -13.34 6.02 -13.95
C TRP A 91 -13.35 4.80 -14.89
N ILE A 92 -12.20 4.16 -15.14
CA ILE A 92 -12.08 2.96 -15.99
C ILE A 92 -12.99 1.84 -15.46
N LEU A 93 -12.97 1.58 -14.15
CA LEU A 93 -13.80 0.53 -13.55
C LEU A 93 -15.31 0.79 -13.75
N ARG A 94 -15.75 2.07 -13.70
CA ARG A 94 -17.14 2.43 -14.02
C ARG A 94 -17.48 2.21 -15.49
N GLU A 95 -16.61 2.58 -16.43
CA GLU A 95 -16.80 2.33 -17.86
C GLU A 95 -16.92 0.83 -18.16
N LEU A 96 -16.27 -0.01 -17.35
CA LEU A 96 -16.41 -1.47 -17.41
C LEU A 96 -17.70 -1.99 -16.73
N GLY A 97 -18.57 -1.09 -16.26
CA GLY A 97 -19.86 -1.44 -15.65
C GLY A 97 -19.79 -1.89 -14.20
N MET A 98 -18.67 -1.67 -13.50
CA MET A 98 -18.54 -2.03 -12.09
C MET A 98 -19.17 -0.98 -11.18
N ASN A 99 -19.70 -1.42 -10.03
CA ASN A 99 -20.17 -0.53 -8.98
C ASN A 99 -18.97 0.11 -8.28
N VAL A 100 -18.70 1.40 -8.50
CA VAL A 100 -17.60 2.13 -7.85
C VAL A 100 -18.16 3.18 -6.90
N ILE A 101 -17.75 3.09 -5.64
CA ILE A 101 -18.07 4.04 -4.57
C ILE A 101 -16.80 4.84 -4.30
N GLU A 102 -16.80 6.12 -4.65
CA GLU A 102 -15.67 6.99 -4.35
C GLU A 102 -15.68 7.42 -2.89
N THR A 103 -14.49 7.55 -2.34
CA THR A 103 -14.25 8.04 -0.99
C THR A 103 -13.03 8.97 -0.98
N ARG A 104 -13.03 9.92 -0.07
CA ARG A 104 -11.97 10.91 0.09
C ARG A 104 -11.49 10.93 1.52
N PHE A 105 -10.22 11.25 1.70
CA PHE A 105 -9.59 11.36 3.00
C PHE A 105 -10.31 12.37 3.92
N ALA A 106 -10.75 13.52 3.40
CA ALA A 106 -11.52 14.52 4.13
C ALA A 106 -12.87 14.01 4.68
N GLU A 107 -13.32 12.81 4.29
CA GLU A 107 -14.52 12.18 4.83
C GLU A 107 -14.25 11.38 6.11
N GLU A 108 -13.00 11.20 6.50
CA GLU A 108 -12.61 10.46 7.70
C GLU A 108 -12.39 11.39 8.88
N ASP A 109 -12.82 10.97 10.07
CA ASP A 109 -12.44 11.59 11.33
C ASP A 109 -11.09 11.03 11.77
N PHE A 110 -10.06 11.89 11.83
CA PHE A 110 -8.70 11.44 12.15
C PHE A 110 -8.50 11.35 13.65
N GLU A 111 -7.95 10.20 14.05
CA GLU A 111 -7.26 10.03 15.32
C GLU A 111 -5.80 9.73 15.05
N ASP A 112 -4.91 10.43 15.74
CA ASP A 112 -3.48 10.10 15.73
C ASP A 112 -3.29 8.70 16.30
N ARG A 113 -2.72 7.80 15.49
CA ARG A 113 -2.45 6.44 15.90
C ARG A 113 -0.97 6.30 16.29
N PRO A 114 -0.67 5.50 17.32
CA PRO A 114 0.73 5.26 17.71
C PRO A 114 1.47 4.47 16.64
N LEU A 115 2.76 4.77 16.45
CA LEU A 115 3.66 4.06 15.55
C LEU A 115 4.25 2.83 16.26
N ILE A 116 3.53 1.74 16.30
CA ILE A 116 3.88 0.50 17.01
C ILE A 116 4.69 -0.44 16.11
N PHE A 117 4.16 -0.71 14.92
CA PHE A 117 4.79 -1.62 13.96
C PHE A 117 5.95 -0.95 13.21
N SER A 118 5.84 0.35 12.91
CA SER A 118 6.91 1.09 12.21
C SER A 118 8.19 1.18 13.01
N THR A 119 8.10 1.20 14.35
CA THR A 119 9.25 1.35 15.26
C THR A 119 9.56 0.09 16.08
N GLY A 120 8.79 -0.96 15.90
CA GLY A 120 8.91 -2.21 16.63
C GLY A 120 9.91 -3.19 16.00
N ARG A 121 10.29 -4.22 16.78
CA ARG A 121 11.16 -5.31 16.36
C ARG A 121 10.35 -6.46 15.76
N GLY A 122 10.83 -7.06 14.68
CA GLY A 122 10.24 -8.28 14.10
C GLY A 122 10.42 -8.36 12.58
N PRO A 123 10.02 -9.45 11.95
CA PRO A 123 10.09 -9.62 10.50
C PRO A 123 9.39 -8.46 9.77
N LEU A 124 10.09 -7.87 8.80
CA LEU A 124 9.63 -6.65 8.14
C LEU A 124 8.31 -6.88 7.39
N ALA A 125 8.20 -7.98 6.65
CA ALA A 125 6.99 -8.34 5.93
C ALA A 125 5.76 -8.45 6.86
N ALA A 126 5.88 -9.19 7.97
CA ALA A 126 4.78 -9.35 8.91
C ALA A 126 4.31 -8.02 9.54
N ARG A 127 5.24 -7.09 9.81
CA ARG A 127 4.89 -5.76 10.33
C ARG A 127 4.19 -4.90 9.28
N ILE A 128 4.65 -4.95 8.03
CA ILE A 128 3.98 -4.29 6.91
C ILE A 128 2.56 -4.83 6.73
N ASP A 129 2.37 -6.15 6.73
CA ASP A 129 1.05 -6.77 6.60
C ASP A 129 0.10 -6.32 7.73
N ARG A 130 0.59 -6.23 8.96
CA ARG A 130 -0.19 -5.74 10.11
C ARG A 130 -0.57 -4.27 9.93
N ILE A 131 0.33 -3.41 9.46
CA ILE A 131 0.04 -2.01 9.17
C ILE A 131 -1.01 -1.92 8.06
N MET A 132 -0.84 -2.64 6.96
CA MET A 132 -1.80 -2.60 5.85
C MET A 132 -3.18 -3.11 6.25
N ALA A 133 -3.27 -4.09 7.15
CA ALA A 133 -4.55 -4.54 7.70
C ALA A 133 -5.29 -3.43 8.47
N THR A 134 -4.58 -2.45 9.05
CA THR A 134 -5.21 -1.31 9.76
C THR A 134 -6.01 -0.38 8.86
N VAL A 135 -5.86 -0.48 7.55
CA VAL A 135 -6.69 0.27 6.58
C VAL A 135 -8.17 -0.07 6.77
N VAL A 136 -8.46 -1.35 6.98
CA VAL A 136 -9.84 -1.85 7.09
C VAL A 136 -10.25 -2.18 8.53
N ASP A 137 -9.28 -2.56 9.37
CA ASP A 137 -9.48 -2.89 10.80
C ASP A 137 -8.39 -2.24 11.66
N PRO A 138 -8.65 -1.04 12.20
CA PRO A 138 -7.68 -0.28 12.98
C PRO A 138 -7.54 -0.75 14.44
N ALA A 139 -8.07 -1.91 14.80
CA ALA A 139 -7.98 -2.41 16.16
C ALA A 139 -6.50 -2.50 16.62
N PRO A 140 -6.19 -2.08 17.85
CA PRO A 140 -4.84 -2.23 18.38
C PRO A 140 -4.45 -3.71 18.44
N PRO A 141 -3.17 -4.05 18.25
CA PRO A 141 -2.72 -5.44 18.30
C PRO A 141 -2.80 -5.98 19.73
N ASP A 142 -3.19 -7.25 19.86
CA ASP A 142 -3.17 -7.97 21.15
C ASP A 142 -1.73 -8.21 21.65
N ASP A 143 -0.78 -8.36 20.72
CA ASP A 143 0.64 -8.60 20.97
C ASP A 143 1.49 -7.60 20.16
N PRO A 144 1.70 -6.38 20.66
CA PRO A 144 2.49 -5.36 19.97
C PRO A 144 3.97 -5.74 19.95
N PRO A 145 4.69 -5.48 18.85
CA PRO A 145 6.13 -5.71 18.80
C PRO A 145 6.86 -4.81 19.80
N GLU A 146 7.95 -5.33 20.38
CA GLU A 146 8.81 -4.54 21.28
C GLU A 146 9.43 -3.36 20.50
N PRO A 147 9.39 -2.13 21.04
CA PRO A 147 10.11 -1.00 20.46
C PRO A 147 11.62 -1.28 20.38
N CYS A 148 12.27 -0.81 19.32
CA CYS A 148 13.72 -0.98 19.18
C CYS A 148 14.36 0.27 18.58
N ARG A 149 15.71 0.38 18.74
CA ARG A 149 16.47 1.38 17.97
C ARG A 149 16.68 0.87 16.55
N PRO A 150 16.51 1.74 15.53
CA PRO A 150 16.70 1.32 14.16
C PRO A 150 18.16 1.04 13.85
N THR A 151 18.43 -0.07 13.19
CA THR A 151 19.72 -0.34 12.55
C THR A 151 19.67 -0.01 11.07
N HIS A 152 18.51 -0.14 10.45
CA HIS A 152 18.23 0.15 9.06
C HIS A 152 16.84 0.77 8.90
N GLY A 153 16.58 1.37 7.74
CA GLY A 153 15.29 1.91 7.35
C GLY A 153 14.77 1.30 6.05
N PHE A 154 13.47 1.12 6.01
CA PHE A 154 12.70 0.86 4.80
C PHE A 154 11.79 2.07 4.56
N TRP A 155 11.84 2.68 3.39
CA TRP A 155 10.95 3.77 2.99
C TRP A 155 10.18 3.40 1.74
N GLY A 156 8.88 3.65 1.73
CA GLY A 156 8.06 3.54 0.52
C GLY A 156 6.75 2.77 0.72
N VAL A 157 6.26 2.20 -0.39
CA VAL A 157 5.11 1.30 -0.42
C VAL A 157 5.59 -0.15 -0.39
N PRO A 158 4.74 -1.11 0.03
CA PRO A 158 5.12 -2.52 -0.04
C PRO A 158 5.50 -2.91 -1.48
N PRO A 159 6.63 -3.60 -1.69
CA PRO A 159 7.00 -4.13 -2.99
C PRO A 159 6.07 -5.28 -3.40
N ASN A 160 5.83 -5.45 -4.72
CA ASN A 160 5.06 -6.59 -5.21
C ASN A 160 5.76 -7.93 -4.94
N ASP A 161 7.09 -7.94 -4.99
CA ASP A 161 7.90 -9.10 -4.64
C ASP A 161 8.39 -8.97 -3.19
N VAL A 162 7.67 -9.60 -2.28
CA VAL A 162 7.92 -9.51 -0.83
C VAL A 162 9.20 -10.21 -0.38
N ARG A 163 9.83 -11.06 -1.21
CA ARG A 163 11.08 -11.78 -0.86
C ARG A 163 12.21 -10.83 -0.49
N ILE A 164 12.23 -9.61 -1.04
CA ILE A 164 13.26 -8.61 -0.72
C ILE A 164 13.17 -8.15 0.74
N LEU A 165 12.02 -8.26 1.37
CA LEU A 165 11.81 -7.85 2.76
C LEU A 165 12.53 -8.76 3.75
N ASP A 166 12.84 -10.01 3.35
CA ASP A 166 13.58 -10.98 4.17
C ASP A 166 15.06 -10.62 4.33
N LEU A 167 15.58 -9.71 3.50
CA LEU A 167 16.96 -9.20 3.61
C LEU A 167 17.14 -8.27 4.80
N PHE A 168 16.05 -7.67 5.30
CA PHE A 168 16.11 -6.64 6.33
C PHE A 168 16.21 -7.22 7.75
N PRO A 169 17.09 -6.64 8.60
CA PRO A 169 17.14 -7.03 10.01
C PRO A 169 15.81 -6.77 10.72
N PRO A 170 15.49 -7.53 11.78
CA PRO A 170 14.26 -7.34 12.54
C PRO A 170 14.17 -5.99 13.26
N THR A 171 15.25 -5.23 13.33
CA THR A 171 15.34 -3.87 13.91
C THR A 171 15.20 -2.77 12.86
N THR A 172 14.77 -3.10 11.64
CA THR A 172 14.51 -2.11 10.57
C THR A 172 13.27 -1.27 10.91
N HIS A 173 13.38 0.05 10.89
CA HIS A 173 12.23 0.94 10.99
C HIS A 173 11.56 1.14 9.64
N LEU A 174 10.24 1.36 9.67
CA LEU A 174 9.43 1.64 8.50
C LEU A 174 9.19 3.15 8.39
N TYR A 175 9.39 3.70 7.20
CA TYR A 175 9.18 5.09 6.83
C TYR A 175 8.28 5.21 5.60
N GLY A 176 7.95 6.43 5.21
CA GLY A 176 7.18 6.71 4.01
C GLY A 176 5.72 6.28 4.12
N TRP A 177 5.15 5.80 3.02
CA TRP A 177 3.72 5.46 2.92
C TRP A 177 3.24 4.50 4.02
N VAL A 178 3.99 3.45 4.31
CA VAL A 178 3.60 2.44 5.32
C VAL A 178 3.44 3.09 6.70
N ARG A 179 4.37 3.97 7.09
CA ARG A 179 4.27 4.73 8.34
C ARG A 179 3.06 5.67 8.34
N CYS A 180 2.78 6.34 7.23
CA CYS A 180 1.61 7.22 7.10
C CYS A 180 0.31 6.43 7.26
N VAL A 181 0.23 5.22 6.71
CA VAL A 181 -0.93 4.32 6.89
C VAL A 181 -1.11 3.96 8.36
N GLU A 182 -0.04 3.55 9.06
CA GLU A 182 -0.10 3.23 10.48
C GLU A 182 -0.58 4.42 11.32
N ALA A 183 -0.04 5.61 11.04
CA ALA A 183 -0.44 6.85 11.71
C ALA A 183 -1.89 7.28 11.43
N GLY A 184 -2.56 6.63 10.45
CA GLY A 184 -3.86 7.07 9.97
C GLY A 184 -3.83 8.36 9.13
N ARG A 185 -2.66 8.72 8.58
CA ARG A 185 -2.42 9.96 7.83
C ARG A 185 -1.80 9.69 6.46
N PRO A 186 -2.51 9.05 5.53
CA PRO A 186 -1.95 8.52 4.29
C PRO A 186 -1.41 9.57 3.30
N SER A 187 -1.68 10.86 3.52
CA SER A 187 -1.19 11.97 2.69
C SER A 187 -0.37 13.02 3.46
N ASP A 188 0.10 12.67 4.65
CA ASP A 188 0.96 13.55 5.45
C ASP A 188 2.39 13.58 4.88
N LEU A 189 2.70 14.65 4.14
CA LEU A 189 4.00 14.80 3.49
C LEU A 189 5.15 14.94 4.49
N ASP A 190 4.92 15.62 5.61
CA ASP A 190 5.96 15.81 6.64
C ASP A 190 6.33 14.47 7.28
N LEU A 191 5.33 13.66 7.60
CA LEU A 191 5.54 12.30 8.11
C LEU A 191 6.18 11.38 7.05
N GLU A 192 5.76 11.48 5.80
CA GLU A 192 6.31 10.69 4.70
C GLU A 192 7.80 11.02 4.45
N CYS A 193 8.17 12.30 4.55
CA CYS A 193 9.56 12.75 4.39
C CYS A 193 10.42 12.56 5.64
N SER A 194 9.81 12.23 6.79
CA SER A 194 10.53 12.04 8.05
C SER A 194 11.27 10.70 8.04
N VAL A 195 12.60 10.77 8.01
CA VAL A 195 13.51 9.63 8.06
C VAL A 195 14.57 9.94 9.11
N ASP A 196 14.93 8.98 9.96
CA ASP A 196 15.91 9.17 11.00
C ASP A 196 17.31 9.40 10.41
N ASP A 197 17.95 10.49 10.80
CA ASP A 197 19.30 10.81 10.33
C ASP A 197 20.32 9.76 10.81
N GLY A 198 21.22 9.37 9.90
CA GLY A 198 22.26 8.39 10.20
C GLY A 198 21.80 6.93 10.20
N VAL A 199 20.54 6.65 9.92
CA VAL A 199 20.03 5.29 9.72
C VAL A 199 20.12 4.92 8.24
N PRO A 200 20.92 3.89 7.86
CA PRO A 200 21.03 3.41 6.49
C PRO A 200 19.64 2.97 5.98
N THR A 201 19.11 3.66 4.97
CA THR A 201 17.73 3.46 4.53
C THR A 201 17.66 3.09 3.05
N VAL A 202 16.85 2.08 2.72
CA VAL A 202 16.50 1.71 1.35
C VAL A 202 15.17 2.38 0.99
N PHE A 203 15.19 3.17 -0.08
CA PHE A 203 14.05 3.92 -0.58
C PHE A 203 13.44 3.20 -1.77
N PHE A 204 12.34 2.49 -1.53
CA PHE A 204 11.62 1.77 -2.57
C PHE A 204 10.65 2.70 -3.31
N HIS A 205 10.73 2.66 -4.62
CA HIS A 205 9.81 3.37 -5.50
C HIS A 205 9.34 2.47 -6.64
N GLN A 206 8.36 2.92 -7.37
CA GLN A 206 7.92 2.27 -8.60
C GLN A 206 8.13 3.21 -9.78
N SER A 207 8.61 2.69 -10.90
CA SER A 207 8.62 3.41 -12.18
C SER A 207 7.23 3.94 -12.50
N PHE A 208 7.18 5.11 -13.12
CA PHE A 208 5.95 5.82 -13.48
C PHE A 208 5.09 6.29 -12.29
N CYS A 209 5.62 6.26 -11.07
CA CYS A 209 5.00 6.80 -9.88
C CYS A 209 5.57 8.19 -9.55
N ALA A 210 4.70 9.16 -9.21
CA ALA A 210 5.15 10.50 -8.81
C ALA A 210 6.08 10.48 -7.56
N LYS A 211 5.96 9.46 -6.72
CA LYS A 211 6.83 9.29 -5.54
C LYS A 211 8.26 8.84 -5.87
N GLN A 212 8.55 8.51 -7.11
CA GLN A 212 9.91 8.17 -7.55
C GLN A 212 10.88 9.32 -7.31
N ASP A 213 10.50 10.55 -7.67
CA ASP A 213 11.36 11.72 -7.48
C ASP A 213 11.64 11.97 -5.99
N LEU A 214 10.62 11.81 -5.15
CA LEU A 214 10.77 11.94 -3.69
C LEU A 214 11.72 10.89 -3.13
N ALA A 215 11.59 9.63 -3.54
CA ALA A 215 12.46 8.53 -3.12
C ALA A 215 13.93 8.80 -3.46
N HIS A 216 14.22 9.27 -4.68
CA HIS A 216 15.58 9.62 -5.09
C HIS A 216 16.15 10.79 -4.27
N ARG A 217 15.35 11.84 -4.04
CA ARG A 217 15.76 13.00 -3.23
C ARG A 217 16.06 12.63 -1.79
N LEU A 218 15.21 11.81 -1.18
CA LEU A 218 15.43 11.34 0.18
C LEU A 218 16.64 10.40 0.27
N ALA A 219 16.84 9.52 -0.73
CA ALA A 219 18.02 8.66 -0.79
C ALA A 219 19.33 9.49 -0.85
N GLU A 220 19.39 10.53 -1.67
CA GLU A 220 20.53 11.46 -1.72
C GLU A 220 20.75 12.18 -0.36
N LYS A 221 19.67 12.71 0.22
CA LYS A 221 19.71 13.46 1.49
C LYS A 221 20.20 12.62 2.66
N HIS A 222 19.71 11.38 2.77
CA HIS A 222 19.99 10.48 3.90
C HIS A 222 21.09 9.45 3.59
N ARG A 223 21.82 9.58 2.47
CA ARG A 223 22.89 8.67 2.04
C ARG A 223 22.44 7.21 1.94
N GLY A 224 21.18 7.02 1.55
CA GLY A 224 20.58 5.73 1.28
C GLY A 224 20.69 5.30 -0.18
N ILE A 225 19.99 4.24 -0.53
CA ILE A 225 19.86 3.81 -1.93
C ILE A 225 18.40 3.85 -2.38
N ALA A 226 18.16 4.33 -3.61
CA ALA A 226 16.88 4.19 -4.27
C ALA A 226 16.81 2.87 -5.05
N VAL A 227 15.67 2.19 -4.94
CA VAL A 227 15.42 0.87 -5.54
C VAL A 227 14.07 0.87 -6.24
N ASP A 228 14.07 0.57 -7.54
CA ASP A 228 12.84 0.39 -8.29
C ASP A 228 12.24 -1.00 -8.03
N CYS A 229 11.02 -1.03 -7.53
CA CYS A 229 10.26 -2.25 -7.27
C CYS A 229 9.02 -2.38 -8.17
N HIS A 230 9.05 -1.77 -9.37
CA HIS A 230 7.93 -1.77 -10.31
C HIS A 230 7.58 -3.18 -10.83
N GLY A 231 8.59 -3.96 -11.19
CA GLY A 231 8.44 -5.34 -11.69
C GLY A 231 8.84 -6.39 -10.66
N GLU A 232 9.13 -7.57 -11.16
CA GLU A 232 9.79 -8.62 -10.37
C GLU A 232 11.19 -8.16 -9.97
N ILE A 233 11.55 -8.43 -8.73
CA ILE A 233 12.86 -8.08 -8.19
C ILE A 233 13.85 -9.16 -8.66
N ASN A 234 14.75 -8.78 -9.55
CA ASN A 234 15.79 -9.68 -10.07
C ASN A 234 16.97 -9.81 -9.09
N ASP A 235 17.85 -10.81 -9.37
CA ASP A 235 19.00 -11.10 -8.53
C ASP A 235 19.96 -9.92 -8.37
N SER A 236 20.06 -9.03 -9.36
CA SER A 236 20.90 -7.83 -9.28
C SER A 236 20.36 -6.82 -8.26
N ILE A 237 19.05 -6.64 -8.22
CA ILE A 237 18.39 -5.78 -7.21
C ILE A 237 18.53 -6.41 -5.83
N MET A 238 18.30 -7.71 -5.69
CA MET A 238 18.49 -8.44 -4.44
C MET A 238 19.92 -8.28 -3.92
N ALA A 239 20.93 -8.52 -4.77
CA ALA A 239 22.34 -8.37 -4.40
C ALA A 239 22.71 -6.93 -4.02
N LYS A 240 22.16 -5.92 -4.72
CA LYS A 240 22.37 -4.50 -4.40
C LYS A 240 21.85 -4.16 -3.00
N VAL A 241 20.63 -4.59 -2.66
CA VAL A 241 20.02 -4.33 -1.35
C VAL A 241 20.76 -5.10 -0.26
N GLU A 242 21.08 -6.37 -0.48
CA GLU A 242 21.84 -7.19 0.46
C GLU A 242 23.21 -6.58 0.76
N ALA A 243 23.95 -6.17 -0.27
CA ALA A 243 25.24 -5.52 -0.10
C ALA A 243 25.14 -4.21 0.67
N PHE A 244 24.14 -3.39 0.38
CA PHE A 244 23.89 -2.14 1.13
C PHE A 244 23.63 -2.43 2.61
N ILE A 245 22.74 -3.38 2.93
CA ILE A 245 22.40 -3.72 4.32
C ILE A 245 23.60 -4.29 5.09
N ARG A 246 24.48 -5.07 4.42
CA ARG A 246 25.65 -5.67 5.08
C ARG A 246 26.81 -4.71 5.30
N LEU A 247 26.90 -3.63 4.50
CA LEU A 247 28.05 -2.71 4.52
C LEU A 247 27.76 -1.39 5.25
N SER A 248 26.53 -1.20 5.72
CA SER A 248 26.08 0.04 6.37
C SER A 248 26.18 0.01 7.87
#